data_5d1b86707c2b273be7f3b8389e2405e3
#
_entry.id   5d1b86707c2b273be7f3b8389e2405e3
#
_cell.length_a   1.000
_cell.length_b   1.000
_cell.length_c   1.000
_cell.angle_alpha   90.00
_cell.angle_beta   90.00
_cell.angle_gamma   90.00
#
_symmetry.space_group_name_H-M   'P 1'
#
loop_
_entity.id
_entity.type
_entity.pdbx_description
1 polymer ?
#
loop_
_entity_poly.entity_id
_entity_poly.type
_entity_poly.pdbx_seq_one_letter_code
_entity_poly.pdbx_strand_id
1 'polypeptide(L)'
;MEGRLKKGLGRGLSSLLGDASKKIDTSKISIKDITRSRLQPRKHFDKESLEELTDSIKKQGIIQPIVVRPAKSSEGKYEIIAGERRWLASQNAGLHEVPVVVLNIDDAKSLEFAIVENVQRQDLNPIEEASGYQRLIDDFSYNQDKLSKFIGKSRSYIANSLRLLSLPEEVLVLVEQGNLSAGHARALIGLSNSVDIAKKVIKKK
;
A
#
# COMPACT_ATOMS: atom_id res chain seq x y z
N MET A 1 10.29 -0.48 29.18
CA MET A 1 10.26 -1.25 27.89
C MET A 1 9.57 -0.50 26.76
N GLU A 2 9.73 0.84 26.67
CA GLU A 2 8.97 1.72 25.74
C GLU A 2 9.59 1.92 24.34
N GLY A 3 10.74 1.36 24.07
CA GLY A 3 11.49 1.68 22.83
C GLY A 3 11.28 0.73 21.63
N ARG A 4 10.60 -0.41 21.78
CA ARG A 4 10.55 -1.46 20.74
C ARG A 4 9.42 -1.32 19.72
N LEU A 5 8.34 -0.61 20.04
CA LEU A 5 7.15 -0.50 19.17
C LEU A 5 7.31 0.50 18.01
N LYS A 6 8.21 1.50 18.15
CA LYS A 6 8.46 2.50 17.09
C LYS A 6 9.17 1.95 15.83
N LYS A 7 9.80 0.77 15.90
CA LYS A 7 10.50 0.15 14.77
C LYS A 7 9.60 -0.71 13.85
N GLY A 8 8.40 -1.08 14.29
CA GLY A 8 7.50 -1.99 13.56
C GLY A 8 6.48 -1.30 12.65
N LEU A 9 6.10 -0.05 12.92
CA LEU A 9 5.27 0.74 12.02
C LEU A 9 6.19 1.58 11.13
N GLY A 10 6.04 1.48 9.81
CA GLY A 10 6.82 2.26 8.85
C GLY A 10 6.68 3.76 9.15
N ARG A 11 7.71 4.56 8.81
CA ARG A 11 7.78 6.02 9.09
C ARG A 11 6.53 6.78 8.63
N GLY A 12 5.90 6.34 7.53
CA GLY A 12 4.67 6.94 7.01
C GLY A 12 3.44 6.73 7.90
N LEU A 13 3.27 5.52 8.46
CA LEU A 13 2.16 5.23 9.37
C LEU A 13 2.24 6.07 10.65
N SER A 14 3.42 6.19 11.21
CA SER A 14 3.64 7.02 12.41
C SER A 14 3.35 8.51 12.17
N SER A 15 3.61 9.00 10.96
CA SER A 15 3.33 10.39 10.55
C SER A 15 1.82 10.67 10.38
N LEU A 16 1.04 9.68 9.93
CA LEU A 16 -0.42 9.82 9.76
C LEU A 16 -1.18 9.76 11.09
N LEU A 17 -0.64 9.04 12.06
CA LEU A 17 -1.28 8.86 13.36
C LEU A 17 -1.15 10.09 14.27
N GLY A 18 -0.21 11.03 13.99
CA GLY A 18 -0.01 12.24 14.82
C GLY A 18 0.07 11.91 16.32
N ASP A 19 -0.66 12.66 17.15
CA ASP A 19 -0.72 12.43 18.59
C ASP A 19 -1.43 11.13 19.00
N ALA A 20 -2.21 10.49 18.12
CA ALA A 20 -2.80 9.17 18.37
C ALA A 20 -1.74 8.05 18.48
N SER A 21 -0.50 8.31 18.05
CA SER A 21 0.63 7.39 18.20
C SER A 21 1.07 7.17 19.66
N LYS A 22 0.56 7.97 20.61
CA LYS A 22 0.96 7.91 22.04
C LYS A 22 0.35 6.75 22.82
N LYS A 23 -0.69 6.06 22.28
CA LYS A 23 -1.31 4.87 22.91
C LYS A 23 -1.65 3.83 21.85
N ILE A 24 -0.63 3.23 21.24
CA ILE A 24 -0.84 2.06 20.39
C ILE A 24 -0.78 0.85 21.32
N ASP A 25 -1.91 0.48 21.90
CA ASP A 25 -2.07 -0.78 22.61
C ASP A 25 -2.25 -1.92 21.59
N THR A 26 -1.39 -2.92 21.70
CA THR A 26 -1.54 -4.16 20.94
C THR A 26 -2.47 -5.08 21.71
N SER A 27 -3.64 -5.33 21.15
CA SER A 27 -4.63 -6.27 21.69
C SER A 27 -4.57 -7.60 20.94
N LYS A 28 -4.98 -8.69 21.56
CA LYS A 28 -5.27 -9.95 20.89
C LYS A 28 -6.76 -10.02 20.58
N ILE A 29 -7.10 -10.27 19.34
CA ILE A 29 -8.48 -10.38 18.86
C ILE A 29 -8.66 -11.71 18.17
N SER A 30 -9.84 -12.33 18.36
CA SER A 30 -10.24 -13.55 17.66
C SER A 30 -10.21 -13.32 16.15
N ILE A 31 -9.59 -14.23 15.42
CA ILE A 31 -9.49 -14.13 13.95
C ILE A 31 -10.86 -14.13 13.27
N LYS A 32 -11.88 -14.71 13.93
CA LYS A 32 -13.28 -14.78 13.46
C LYS A 32 -13.99 -13.42 13.54
N ASP A 33 -13.50 -12.52 14.38
CA ASP A 33 -14.07 -11.17 14.56
C ASP A 33 -13.43 -10.14 13.63
N ILE A 34 -12.47 -10.57 12.80
CA ILE A 34 -11.79 -9.73 11.83
C ILE A 34 -12.30 -10.03 10.43
N THR A 35 -12.71 -8.99 9.71
CA THR A 35 -13.22 -9.06 8.33
C THR A 35 -12.36 -8.23 7.37
N ARG A 36 -12.43 -8.61 6.09
CA ARG A 36 -11.79 -7.83 5.02
C ARG A 36 -12.46 -6.49 4.83
N SER A 37 -11.66 -5.47 4.54
CA SER A 37 -12.19 -4.19 4.08
C SER A 37 -12.67 -4.29 2.63
N ARG A 38 -13.83 -3.69 2.34
CA ARG A 38 -14.33 -3.51 0.97
C ARG A 38 -13.47 -2.54 0.14
N LEU A 39 -12.64 -1.75 0.80
CA LEU A 39 -11.81 -0.70 0.21
C LEU A 39 -10.41 -1.19 -0.20
N GLN A 40 -10.07 -2.46 0.04
CA GLN A 40 -8.75 -3.02 -0.28
C GLN A 40 -8.58 -3.23 -1.79
N PRO A 41 -7.55 -2.62 -2.40
CA PRO A 41 -7.32 -2.69 -3.85
C PRO A 41 -6.74 -4.04 -4.32
N ARG A 42 -6.13 -4.82 -3.41
CA ARG A 42 -5.40 -6.04 -3.78
C ARG A 42 -6.34 -7.23 -3.91
N LYS A 43 -6.52 -7.73 -5.15
CA LYS A 43 -7.42 -8.88 -5.45
C LYS A 43 -6.69 -10.23 -5.55
N HIS A 44 -5.40 -10.24 -5.82
CA HIS A 44 -4.62 -11.46 -6.02
C HIS A 44 -3.41 -11.54 -5.09
N PHE A 45 -3.26 -12.67 -4.45
CA PHE A 45 -2.08 -13.03 -3.67
C PHE A 45 -1.41 -14.22 -4.34
N ASP A 46 -0.11 -14.11 -4.53
CA ASP A 46 0.69 -15.24 -4.95
C ASP A 46 0.65 -16.34 -3.90
N LYS A 47 0.33 -17.57 -4.34
CA LYS A 47 0.10 -18.71 -3.44
C LYS A 47 1.39 -19.13 -2.72
N GLU A 48 2.49 -19.21 -3.45
CA GLU A 48 3.78 -19.65 -2.91
C GLU A 48 4.25 -18.72 -1.79
N SER A 49 4.21 -17.41 -2.05
CA SER A 49 4.59 -16.41 -1.03
C SER A 49 3.62 -16.33 0.16
N LEU A 50 2.37 -16.80 0.01
CA LEU A 50 1.43 -16.91 1.12
C LEU A 50 1.70 -18.17 1.96
N GLU A 51 2.09 -19.26 1.34
CA GLU A 51 2.50 -20.51 2.03
C GLU A 51 3.75 -20.30 2.86
N GLU A 52 4.79 -19.66 2.30
CA GLU A 52 5.99 -19.29 3.06
C GLU A 52 5.68 -18.43 4.29
N LEU A 53 4.79 -17.44 4.13
CA LEU A 53 4.37 -16.59 5.24
C LEU A 53 3.57 -17.40 6.29
N THR A 54 2.74 -18.35 5.84
CA THR A 54 1.99 -19.24 6.73
C THR A 54 2.93 -20.09 7.59
N ASP A 55 3.96 -20.66 6.99
CA ASP A 55 4.94 -21.47 7.72
C ASP A 55 5.80 -20.64 8.68
N SER A 56 6.13 -19.42 8.29
CA SER A 56 6.81 -18.49 9.19
C SER A 56 5.92 -18.15 10.40
N ILE A 57 4.63 -17.88 10.18
CA ILE A 57 3.66 -17.57 11.26
C ILE A 57 3.45 -18.79 12.18
N LYS A 58 3.42 -20.03 11.65
CA LYS A 58 3.36 -21.24 12.48
C LYS A 58 4.54 -21.36 13.43
N LYS A 59 5.75 -21.01 12.96
CA LYS A 59 6.99 -21.15 13.73
C LYS A 59 7.22 -20.03 14.74
N GLN A 60 6.92 -18.79 14.37
CA GLN A 60 7.32 -17.60 15.13
C GLN A 60 6.15 -16.73 15.61
N GLY A 61 4.92 -17.06 15.19
CA GLY A 61 3.76 -16.20 15.40
C GLY A 61 3.79 -14.94 14.52
N ILE A 62 2.87 -14.03 14.79
CA ILE A 62 2.80 -12.72 14.11
C ILE A 62 3.72 -11.74 14.83
N ILE A 63 4.84 -11.36 14.21
CA ILE A 63 5.80 -10.38 14.75
C ILE A 63 5.25 -8.96 14.61
N GLN A 64 4.66 -8.64 13.46
CA GLN A 64 4.09 -7.32 13.17
C GLN A 64 2.56 -7.39 13.25
N PRO A 65 1.90 -6.67 14.18
CA PRO A 65 0.45 -6.71 14.36
C PRO A 65 -0.33 -6.35 13.08
N ILE A 66 -1.54 -6.88 12.98
CA ILE A 66 -2.51 -6.49 11.95
C ILE A 66 -3.14 -5.17 12.40
N VAL A 67 -3.33 -4.22 11.47
CA VAL A 67 -4.00 -2.95 11.77
C VAL A 67 -5.47 -3.07 11.41
N VAL A 68 -6.33 -2.80 12.39
CA VAL A 68 -7.78 -2.94 12.25
C VAL A 68 -8.50 -1.70 12.78
N ARG A 69 -9.77 -1.56 12.43
CA ARG A 69 -10.70 -0.60 13.03
C ARG A 69 -12.00 -1.31 13.43
N PRO A 70 -12.80 -0.74 14.35
CA PRO A 70 -14.14 -1.25 14.60
C PRO A 70 -14.98 -1.26 13.33
N ALA A 71 -15.69 -2.37 13.07
CA ALA A 71 -16.56 -2.49 11.91
C ALA A 71 -17.87 -1.72 12.16
N LYS A 72 -18.28 -0.89 11.20
CA LYS A 72 -19.54 -0.10 11.30
C LYS A 72 -20.79 -0.97 11.25
N SER A 73 -20.70 -2.13 10.61
CA SER A 73 -21.86 -2.99 10.33
C SER A 73 -22.15 -4.04 11.41
N SER A 74 -21.27 -4.23 12.38
CA SER A 74 -21.42 -5.30 13.36
C SER A 74 -20.66 -4.96 14.64
N GLU A 75 -21.37 -4.85 15.74
CA GLU A 75 -20.80 -4.63 17.07
C GLU A 75 -19.84 -5.77 17.45
N GLY A 76 -18.69 -5.44 18.02
CA GLY A 76 -17.67 -6.41 18.41
C GLY A 76 -16.82 -6.97 17.28
N LYS A 77 -17.03 -6.53 16.01
CA LYS A 77 -16.20 -6.94 14.86
C LYS A 77 -15.25 -5.84 14.42
N TYR A 78 -14.24 -6.27 13.69
CA TYR A 78 -13.16 -5.40 13.22
C TYR A 78 -12.95 -5.57 11.72
N GLU A 79 -12.55 -4.48 11.07
CA GLU A 79 -12.24 -4.44 9.63
C GLU A 79 -10.74 -4.17 9.44
N ILE A 80 -10.10 -4.94 8.56
CA ILE A 80 -8.66 -4.82 8.29
C ILE A 80 -8.39 -3.52 7.54
N ILE A 81 -7.47 -2.69 8.07
CA ILE A 81 -6.91 -1.54 7.39
C ILE A 81 -5.62 -1.95 6.67
N ALA A 82 -4.72 -2.67 7.36
CA ALA A 82 -3.45 -3.15 6.81
C ALA A 82 -3.06 -4.52 7.39
N GLY A 83 -2.37 -5.33 6.57
CA GLY A 83 -1.89 -6.65 6.99
C GLY A 83 -2.77 -7.82 6.58
N GLU A 84 -3.55 -7.72 5.51
CA GLU A 84 -4.45 -8.77 5.02
C GLU A 84 -3.72 -10.09 4.75
N ARG A 85 -2.50 -10.07 4.17
CA ARG A 85 -1.70 -11.29 3.97
C ARG A 85 -1.39 -12.01 5.28
N ARG A 86 -1.07 -11.25 6.34
CA ARG A 86 -0.81 -11.81 7.68
C ARG A 86 -2.05 -12.43 8.27
N TRP A 87 -3.21 -11.80 8.09
CA TRP A 87 -4.49 -12.34 8.51
C TRP A 87 -4.85 -13.64 7.77
N LEU A 88 -4.71 -13.69 6.44
CA LEU A 88 -4.92 -14.92 5.65
C LEU A 88 -3.96 -16.03 6.04
N ALA A 89 -2.66 -15.72 6.16
CA ALA A 89 -1.66 -16.67 6.57
C ALA A 89 -1.90 -17.20 8.00
N SER A 90 -2.45 -16.36 8.89
CA SER A 90 -2.84 -16.78 10.25
C SER A 90 -4.03 -17.70 10.27
N GLN A 91 -5.01 -17.51 9.38
CA GLN A 91 -6.11 -18.46 9.19
C GLN A 91 -5.60 -19.81 8.70
N ASN A 92 -4.72 -19.81 7.68
CA ASN A 92 -4.09 -21.02 7.14
C ASN A 92 -3.18 -21.72 8.18
N ALA A 93 -2.59 -20.94 9.09
CA ALA A 93 -1.78 -21.46 10.19
C ALA A 93 -2.64 -22.03 11.35
N GLY A 94 -3.97 -21.86 11.35
CA GLY A 94 -4.88 -22.35 12.38
C GLY A 94 -4.86 -21.53 13.68
N LEU A 95 -4.42 -20.27 13.64
CA LEU A 95 -4.44 -19.42 14.83
C LEU A 95 -5.87 -19.02 15.21
N HIS A 96 -6.16 -19.03 16.50
CA HIS A 96 -7.46 -18.58 17.03
C HIS A 96 -7.49 -17.08 17.29
N GLU A 97 -6.37 -16.50 17.70
CA GLU A 97 -6.20 -15.08 18.02
C GLU A 97 -4.97 -14.52 17.33
N VAL A 98 -5.03 -13.25 16.98
CA VAL A 98 -3.94 -12.51 16.35
C VAL A 98 -3.67 -11.18 17.03
N PRO A 99 -2.41 -10.75 17.13
CA PRO A 99 -2.10 -9.43 17.65
C PRO A 99 -2.55 -8.35 16.66
N VAL A 100 -3.29 -7.37 17.16
CA VAL A 100 -3.81 -6.27 16.37
C VAL A 100 -3.50 -4.92 17.00
N VAL A 101 -3.49 -3.89 16.17
CA VAL A 101 -3.56 -2.49 16.55
C VAL A 101 -4.92 -1.96 16.13
N VAL A 102 -5.72 -1.53 17.08
CA VAL A 102 -7.05 -0.97 16.82
C VAL A 102 -6.93 0.54 16.63
N LEU A 103 -7.34 1.03 15.45
CA LEU A 103 -7.40 2.45 15.14
C LEU A 103 -8.85 2.91 15.05
N ASN A 104 -9.18 3.95 15.81
CA ASN A 104 -10.50 4.59 15.76
C ASN A 104 -10.49 5.67 14.67
N ILE A 105 -10.66 5.25 13.42
CA ILE A 105 -10.63 6.13 12.24
C ILE A 105 -11.86 5.89 11.36
N ASP A 106 -12.28 6.95 10.66
CA ASP A 106 -13.36 6.89 9.69
C ASP A 106 -12.97 6.22 8.35
N ASP A 107 -13.92 6.11 7.42
CA ASP A 107 -13.70 5.47 6.12
C ASP A 107 -12.68 6.23 5.27
N ALA A 108 -12.72 7.56 5.27
CA ALA A 108 -11.82 8.40 4.51
C ALA A 108 -10.38 8.19 5.00
N LYS A 109 -10.17 8.23 6.32
CA LYS A 109 -8.86 8.00 6.91
C LYS A 109 -8.38 6.57 6.74
N SER A 110 -9.29 5.58 6.80
CA SER A 110 -8.97 4.18 6.53
C SER A 110 -8.51 3.97 5.08
N LEU A 111 -9.17 4.60 4.12
CA LEU A 111 -8.79 4.55 2.71
C LEU A 111 -7.44 5.24 2.47
N GLU A 112 -7.22 6.42 3.07
CA GLU A 112 -5.93 7.12 3.03
C GLU A 112 -4.80 6.20 3.52
N PHE A 113 -5.00 5.52 4.65
CA PHE A 113 -4.05 4.55 5.18
C PHE A 113 -3.74 3.41 4.21
N ALA A 114 -4.78 2.83 3.62
CA ALA A 114 -4.61 1.72 2.68
C ALA A 114 -3.83 2.13 1.42
N ILE A 115 -4.07 3.33 0.89
CA ILE A 115 -3.33 3.86 -0.26
C ILE A 115 -1.89 4.14 0.12
N VAL A 116 -1.65 4.75 1.27
CA VAL A 116 -0.31 5.06 1.76
C VAL A 116 0.52 3.79 1.99
N GLU A 117 -0.07 2.78 2.64
CA GLU A 117 0.61 1.49 2.85
C GLU A 117 0.99 0.86 1.51
N ASN A 118 0.06 0.89 0.56
CA ASN A 118 0.32 0.35 -0.77
C ASN A 118 1.44 1.11 -1.50
N VAL A 119 1.42 2.44 -1.47
CA VAL A 119 2.43 3.29 -2.15
C VAL A 119 3.83 3.17 -1.52
N GLN A 120 3.93 2.78 -0.26
CA GLN A 120 5.23 2.56 0.42
C GLN A 120 5.84 1.18 0.16
N ARG A 121 5.20 0.34 -0.65
CA ARG A 121 5.76 -0.95 -1.05
C ARG A 121 6.96 -0.76 -1.99
N GLN A 122 7.93 -1.67 -1.88
CA GLN A 122 9.15 -1.62 -2.71
C GLN A 122 8.96 -2.27 -4.09
N ASP A 123 7.89 -3.02 -4.28
CA ASP A 123 7.61 -3.85 -5.46
C ASP A 123 6.58 -3.25 -6.42
N LEU A 124 6.25 -1.96 -6.27
CA LEU A 124 5.33 -1.27 -7.19
C LEU A 124 5.99 -1.00 -8.54
N ASN A 125 5.21 -1.19 -9.61
CA ASN A 125 5.61 -0.66 -10.90
C ASN A 125 5.43 0.88 -10.96
N PRO A 126 6.11 1.59 -11.88
CA PRO A 126 6.06 3.06 -11.94
C PRO A 126 4.67 3.65 -12.17
N ILE A 127 3.75 2.90 -12.79
CA ILE A 127 2.38 3.36 -13.07
C ILE A 127 1.49 3.16 -11.83
N GLU A 128 1.64 2.05 -11.12
CA GLU A 128 0.97 1.84 -9.84
C GLU A 128 1.37 2.90 -8.81
N GLU A 129 2.68 3.21 -8.74
CA GLU A 129 3.20 4.26 -7.86
C GLU A 129 2.59 5.62 -8.20
N ALA A 130 2.59 6.00 -9.48
CA ALA A 130 2.02 7.26 -9.96
C ALA A 130 0.52 7.35 -9.68
N SER A 131 -0.23 6.26 -9.91
CA SER A 131 -1.67 6.17 -9.66
C SER A 131 -1.98 6.32 -8.17
N GLY A 132 -1.17 5.73 -7.29
CA GLY A 132 -1.28 5.93 -5.85
C GLY A 132 -1.07 7.40 -5.43
N TYR A 133 -0.07 8.08 -6.02
CA TYR A 133 0.16 9.51 -5.78
C TYR A 133 -1.01 10.37 -6.25
N GLN A 134 -1.54 10.07 -7.44
CA GLN A 134 -2.69 10.80 -8.00
C GLN A 134 -3.89 10.69 -7.07
N ARG A 135 -4.21 9.47 -6.58
CA ARG A 135 -5.32 9.27 -5.65
C ARG A 135 -5.14 10.02 -4.33
N LEU A 136 -3.91 10.10 -3.79
CA LEU A 136 -3.66 10.89 -2.59
C LEU A 136 -3.88 12.39 -2.81
N ILE A 137 -3.64 12.89 -4.01
CA ILE A 137 -3.91 14.29 -4.38
C ILE A 137 -5.41 14.50 -4.53
N ASP A 138 -6.09 13.67 -5.31
CA ASP A 138 -7.49 13.85 -5.68
C ASP A 138 -8.46 13.61 -4.51
N ASP A 139 -8.25 12.50 -3.78
CA ASP A 139 -9.18 12.05 -2.74
C ASP A 139 -8.90 12.69 -1.37
N PHE A 140 -7.63 13.09 -1.09
CA PHE A 140 -7.20 13.53 0.24
C PHE A 140 -6.53 14.90 0.28
N SER A 141 -6.63 15.67 -0.80
CA SER A 141 -6.10 17.04 -0.91
C SER A 141 -4.61 17.15 -0.56
N TYR A 142 -3.81 16.13 -0.90
CA TYR A 142 -2.37 16.24 -0.84
C TYR A 142 -1.89 17.14 -1.97
N ASN A 143 -0.95 18.02 -1.69
CA ASN A 143 -0.14 18.65 -2.73
C ASN A 143 1.19 17.92 -2.89
N GLN A 144 1.91 18.19 -3.98
CA GLN A 144 3.17 17.52 -4.27
C GLN A 144 4.24 17.72 -3.17
N ASP A 145 4.23 18.87 -2.48
CA ASP A 145 5.18 19.16 -1.41
C ASP A 145 4.88 18.33 -0.15
N LYS A 146 3.61 18.26 0.24
CA LYS A 146 3.15 17.41 1.35
C LYS A 146 3.44 15.94 1.06
N LEU A 147 3.16 15.51 -0.18
CA LEU A 147 3.38 14.14 -0.61
C LEU A 147 4.86 13.77 -0.62
N SER A 148 5.74 14.65 -1.12
CA SER A 148 7.18 14.44 -1.17
C SER A 148 7.79 14.25 0.24
N LYS A 149 7.40 15.11 1.18
CA LYS A 149 7.81 14.99 2.60
C LYS A 149 7.32 13.70 3.24
N PHE A 150 6.09 13.33 2.91
CA PHE A 150 5.42 12.18 3.48
C PHE A 150 6.00 10.85 2.98
N ILE A 151 6.23 10.74 1.66
CA ILE A 151 6.79 9.54 1.02
C ILE A 151 8.32 9.47 1.19
N GLY A 152 8.98 10.61 1.45
CA GLY A 152 10.45 10.69 1.52
C GLY A 152 11.13 10.70 0.15
N LYS A 153 10.42 11.13 -0.89
CA LYS A 153 10.95 11.35 -2.25
C LYS A 153 11.04 12.83 -2.56
N SER A 154 11.85 13.23 -3.54
CA SER A 154 11.90 14.62 -3.97
C SER A 154 10.58 15.04 -4.65
N ARG A 155 10.23 16.34 -4.57
CA ARG A 155 9.08 16.90 -5.28
C ARG A 155 9.16 16.64 -6.79
N SER A 156 10.35 16.76 -7.37
CA SER A 156 10.58 16.49 -8.80
C SER A 156 10.37 15.01 -9.15
N TYR A 157 10.68 14.08 -8.24
CA TYR A 157 10.37 12.67 -8.43
C TYR A 157 8.85 12.46 -8.50
N ILE A 158 8.08 12.99 -7.54
CA ILE A 158 6.62 12.91 -7.51
C ILE A 158 6.01 13.51 -8.78
N ALA A 159 6.43 14.72 -9.16
CA ALA A 159 5.95 15.38 -10.38
C ALA A 159 6.24 14.55 -11.65
N ASN A 160 7.43 13.97 -11.75
CA ASN A 160 7.79 13.11 -12.88
C ASN A 160 7.01 11.79 -12.91
N SER A 161 6.70 11.20 -11.76
CA SER A 161 5.84 10.01 -11.68
C SER A 161 4.42 10.35 -12.14
N LEU A 162 3.83 11.43 -11.62
CA LEU A 162 2.47 11.87 -12.02
C LEU A 162 2.37 12.18 -13.52
N ARG A 163 3.40 12.76 -14.12
CA ARG A 163 3.43 13.05 -15.56
C ARG A 163 3.35 11.79 -16.41
N LEU A 164 3.78 10.62 -15.92
CA LEU A 164 3.63 9.37 -16.68
C LEU A 164 2.17 9.06 -17.00
N LEU A 165 1.23 9.40 -16.11
CA LEU A 165 -0.19 9.14 -16.29
C LEU A 165 -0.83 9.92 -17.45
N SER A 166 -0.14 10.93 -17.99
CA SER A 166 -0.57 11.65 -19.19
C SER A 166 -0.26 10.94 -20.52
N LEU A 167 0.43 9.80 -20.47
CA LEU A 167 0.76 9.00 -21.66
C LEU A 167 -0.47 8.19 -22.13
N PRO A 168 -0.55 7.86 -23.44
CA PRO A 168 -1.57 6.95 -23.94
C PRO A 168 -1.51 5.58 -23.25
N GLU A 169 -2.68 4.95 -23.08
CA GLU A 169 -2.83 3.66 -22.38
C GLU A 169 -1.90 2.58 -22.92
N GLU A 170 -1.71 2.51 -24.26
CA GLU A 170 -0.79 1.57 -24.88
C GLU A 170 0.65 1.72 -24.36
N VAL A 171 1.10 2.95 -24.10
CA VAL A 171 2.45 3.21 -23.56
C VAL A 171 2.49 2.89 -22.05
N LEU A 172 1.41 3.19 -21.31
CA LEU A 172 1.31 2.84 -19.89
C LEU A 172 1.46 1.34 -19.67
N VAL A 173 0.73 0.52 -20.45
CA VAL A 173 0.84 -0.95 -20.41
C VAL A 173 2.27 -1.44 -20.64
N LEU A 174 3.00 -0.83 -21.56
CA LEU A 174 4.40 -1.19 -21.82
C LEU A 174 5.32 -0.87 -20.63
N VAL A 175 5.02 0.18 -19.90
CA VAL A 175 5.75 0.53 -18.67
C VAL A 175 5.39 -0.41 -17.53
N GLU A 176 4.11 -0.73 -17.36
CA GLU A 176 3.62 -1.66 -16.32
C GLU A 176 4.23 -3.06 -16.47
N GLN A 177 4.36 -3.53 -17.71
CA GLN A 177 4.97 -4.81 -18.04
C GLN A 177 6.51 -4.80 -17.95
N GLY A 178 7.14 -3.64 -17.69
CA GLY A 178 8.60 -3.50 -17.67
C GLY A 178 9.27 -3.51 -19.05
N ASN A 179 8.49 -3.55 -20.15
CA ASN A 179 9.00 -3.53 -21.53
C ASN A 179 9.62 -2.16 -21.87
N LEU A 180 9.09 -1.07 -21.30
CA LEU A 180 9.58 0.28 -21.42
C LEU A 180 9.92 0.86 -20.04
N SER A 181 11.13 1.43 -19.87
CA SER A 181 11.48 2.05 -18.61
C SER A 181 10.73 3.38 -18.40
N ALA A 182 10.49 3.75 -17.14
CA ALA A 182 9.90 5.05 -16.79
C ALA A 182 10.69 6.25 -17.33
N GLY A 183 12.02 6.11 -17.47
CA GLY A 183 12.89 7.12 -18.07
C GLY A 183 12.60 7.33 -19.56
N HIS A 184 12.51 6.25 -20.32
CA HIS A 184 12.14 6.31 -21.74
C HIS A 184 10.70 6.82 -21.91
N ALA A 185 9.76 6.35 -21.09
CA ALA A 185 8.37 6.79 -21.14
C ALA A 185 8.23 8.30 -20.92
N ARG A 186 8.98 8.89 -19.96
CA ARG A 186 8.96 10.34 -19.72
C ARG A 186 9.39 11.15 -20.93
N ALA A 187 10.34 10.66 -21.73
CA ALA A 187 10.78 11.34 -22.95
C ALA A 187 9.70 11.36 -24.05
N LEU A 188 8.68 10.52 -23.93
CA LEU A 188 7.56 10.44 -24.89
C LEU A 188 6.39 11.37 -24.55
N ILE A 189 6.40 11.97 -23.37
CA ILE A 189 5.31 12.87 -22.91
C ILE A 189 5.26 14.09 -23.83
N GLY A 190 4.05 14.35 -24.37
CA GLY A 190 3.81 15.47 -25.27
C GLY A 190 4.11 15.21 -26.73
N LEU A 191 4.59 14.01 -27.11
CA LEU A 191 4.79 13.62 -28.50
C LEU A 191 3.52 13.01 -29.08
N SER A 192 3.07 13.49 -30.25
CA SER A 192 1.89 12.98 -30.94
C SER A 192 2.03 11.53 -31.42
N ASN A 193 3.26 11.06 -31.67
CA ASN A 193 3.61 9.72 -32.13
C ASN A 193 4.28 8.86 -31.04
N SER A 194 3.96 9.11 -29.77
CA SER A 194 4.56 8.46 -28.59
C SER A 194 4.47 6.93 -28.65
N VAL A 195 3.35 6.37 -29.12
CA VAL A 195 3.13 4.91 -29.24
C VAL A 195 4.08 4.29 -30.25
N ASP A 196 4.24 4.89 -31.42
CA ASP A 196 5.13 4.37 -32.47
C ASP A 196 6.59 4.42 -32.04
N ILE A 197 6.99 5.50 -31.34
CA ILE A 197 8.34 5.64 -30.81
C ILE A 197 8.57 4.59 -29.72
N ALA A 198 7.61 4.38 -28.80
CA ALA A 198 7.70 3.35 -27.76
C ALA A 198 7.94 1.97 -28.38
N LYS A 199 7.16 1.58 -29.40
CA LYS A 199 7.32 0.31 -30.13
C LYS A 199 8.70 0.18 -30.79
N LYS A 200 9.25 1.28 -31.34
CA LYS A 200 10.60 1.29 -31.94
C LYS A 200 11.70 1.14 -30.89
N VAL A 201 11.55 1.76 -29.71
CA VAL A 201 12.53 1.65 -28.61
C VAL A 201 12.61 0.20 -28.10
N ILE A 202 11.46 -0.48 -27.97
CA ILE A 202 11.41 -1.87 -27.52
C ILE A 202 12.07 -2.82 -28.54
N LYS A 203 11.87 -2.59 -29.84
CA LYS A 203 12.46 -3.44 -30.91
C LYS A 203 13.99 -3.31 -31.02
N LYS A 204 14.59 -2.26 -30.43
CA LYS A 204 16.04 -2.05 -30.49
C LYS A 204 16.78 -2.55 -29.23
N LYS A 205 16.05 -3.09 -28.25
CA LYS A 205 16.60 -3.80 -27.08
C LYS A 205 16.76 -5.30 -27.40
#